data_5e25ba6541f138e1f89b17f74fc21339
#
_entry.id   5e25ba6541f138e1f89b17f74fc21339
#
_cell.length_a   1.000
_cell.length_b   1.000
_cell.length_c   1.000
_cell.angle_alpha   90.00
_cell.angle_beta   90.00
_cell.angle_gamma   90.00
#
_symmetry.space_group_name_H-M   'P 1'
#
loop_
_entity.id
_entity.type
_entity.pdbx_description
1 polymer ?
#
loop_
_entity_poly.entity_id
_entity_poly.type
_entity_poly.pdbx_seq_one_letter_code
_entity_poly.pdbx_strand_id
1 'polypeptide(L)'
;MRRSRFVAMTKRLSLVILVVLIASPTLGLAPKYGGELTLRLREDLPQGFAIHETATISTMWPAMPCFSNLVLFDPLKSTHRVDAIIGELAEKWSWQENYRNLVFFLRKGVKWHDGQPFTAKDVKFTFDMLREVPDASARLRINPRKDWYANVEAIETPDTYTAVFRLKKPQPSLLLMLASGYTPIYAAHVPPASYRTGCVGTGPFKLKEWRKGEFVQYMKNTDYFVMGRPYLSGLRYLIIGDRGTATAALQAGRVVTAFPGQTPKPIAERLKKAVPDFVMTTANTSVIDHLVINTKKPPFDNAKVRLALSRAIDRRAMIEAVYQGGAVLGASMASPPFGLWGLLDKDIRTLPGNGKAADEKAKARTLLAEAGFRPNTPLRLEMLTRALPDFLDMASFVTNELKQVGIETSLRQVESAQWHPLLTRGDFQVGLERTGIEPDDPDANFYENYGCASPRNYPRYCDEELSRLIDQQSQELDPGKRLALVQLIQRKLEEAAVRPVLGWRLDYYTVWPYVKNLVPHQSIYSWGRIQEVWVDK
;
A
#
# COMPACT_ATOMS: atom_id res chain seq x y z
N MET A 1 -46.77 -86.13 19.59
CA MET A 1 -47.52 -84.91 19.13
C MET A 1 -46.82 -83.65 19.53
N ARG A 2 -46.04 -83.00 18.64
CA ARG A 2 -45.56 -81.64 18.77
C ARG A 2 -45.36 -81.12 17.35
N ARG A 3 -46.18 -80.13 16.97
CA ARG A 3 -46.10 -79.43 15.69
C ARG A 3 -44.99 -78.38 15.76
N SER A 4 -44.01 -78.50 14.88
CA SER A 4 -42.99 -77.43 14.62
C SER A 4 -43.54 -76.41 13.65
N ARG A 5 -43.50 -75.11 14.04
CA ARG A 5 -43.81 -73.96 13.17
C ARG A 5 -42.51 -73.52 12.49
N PHE A 6 -42.49 -73.59 11.16
CA PHE A 6 -41.48 -72.93 10.34
C PHE A 6 -41.78 -71.42 10.25
N VAL A 7 -40.83 -70.63 10.64
CA VAL A 7 -40.85 -69.13 10.44
C VAL A 7 -40.00 -68.85 9.21
N ALA A 8 -40.65 -68.40 8.15
CA ALA A 8 -39.97 -67.93 6.95
C ALA A 8 -39.40 -66.52 7.17
N MET A 9 -38.10 -66.37 7.08
CA MET A 9 -37.36 -65.07 7.20
C MET A 9 -37.12 -64.50 5.80
N THR A 10 -37.97 -63.57 5.39
CA THR A 10 -37.79 -62.77 4.14
C THR A 10 -36.68 -61.76 4.32
N LYS A 11 -35.54 -61.99 3.66
CA LYS A 11 -34.46 -61.00 3.54
C LYS A 11 -34.89 -59.89 2.56
N ARG A 12 -35.14 -58.69 3.07
CA ARG A 12 -35.25 -57.46 2.24
C ARG A 12 -33.85 -57.00 1.84
N LEU A 13 -33.54 -57.08 0.56
CA LEU A 13 -32.34 -56.51 -0.03
C LEU A 13 -32.58 -55.02 -0.25
N SER A 14 -32.00 -54.17 0.59
CA SER A 14 -32.02 -52.71 0.40
C SER A 14 -30.92 -52.32 -0.60
N LEU A 15 -31.33 -51.94 -1.80
CA LEU A 15 -30.46 -51.38 -2.83
C LEU A 15 -30.09 -49.95 -2.45
N VAL A 16 -28.87 -49.71 -1.96
CA VAL A 16 -28.31 -48.39 -1.73
C VAL A 16 -27.81 -47.88 -3.08
N ILE A 17 -28.57 -46.95 -3.71
CA ILE A 17 -28.12 -46.23 -4.90
C ILE A 17 -27.13 -45.16 -4.43
N LEU A 18 -25.85 -45.39 -4.65
CA LEU A 18 -24.78 -44.38 -4.45
C LEU A 18 -24.87 -43.37 -5.60
N VAL A 19 -25.50 -42.21 -5.37
CA VAL A 19 -25.47 -41.10 -6.30
C VAL A 19 -24.10 -40.44 -6.20
N VAL A 20 -23.19 -40.80 -7.10
CA VAL A 20 -21.92 -40.09 -7.29
C VAL A 20 -22.24 -38.77 -7.96
N LEU A 21 -22.32 -37.70 -7.19
CA LEU A 21 -22.30 -36.33 -7.70
C LEU A 21 -20.92 -36.07 -8.33
N ILE A 22 -20.82 -36.26 -9.63
CA ILE A 22 -19.68 -35.81 -10.42
C ILE A 22 -19.80 -34.28 -10.45
N ALA A 23 -19.04 -33.59 -9.55
CA ALA A 23 -18.82 -32.18 -9.66
C ALA A 23 -18.13 -31.95 -11.00
N SER A 24 -18.88 -31.46 -11.98
CA SER A 24 -18.32 -31.00 -13.24
C SER A 24 -17.31 -29.87 -12.90
N PRO A 25 -16.03 -29.94 -13.31
CA PRO A 25 -15.14 -28.84 -13.17
C PRO A 25 -15.77 -27.68 -13.95
N THR A 26 -16.04 -26.57 -13.27
CA THR A 26 -16.35 -25.31 -13.96
C THR A 26 -15.15 -25.01 -14.84
N LEU A 27 -15.28 -25.26 -16.13
CA LEU A 27 -14.32 -24.83 -17.15
C LEU A 27 -14.25 -23.31 -17.08
N GLY A 28 -13.25 -22.80 -16.34
CA GLY A 28 -12.93 -21.39 -16.36
C GLY A 28 -12.67 -20.98 -17.81
N LEU A 29 -13.20 -19.83 -18.23
CA LEU A 29 -12.96 -19.29 -19.57
C LEU A 29 -11.45 -19.23 -19.82
N ALA A 30 -10.99 -19.79 -20.93
CA ALA A 30 -9.60 -19.70 -21.34
C ALA A 30 -9.23 -18.24 -21.62
N PRO A 31 -8.07 -17.75 -21.15
CA PRO A 31 -7.66 -16.38 -21.41
C PRO A 31 -7.56 -16.08 -22.90
N LYS A 32 -8.09 -14.91 -23.32
CA LYS A 32 -7.97 -14.40 -24.68
C LYS A 32 -6.74 -13.51 -24.79
N TYR A 33 -6.11 -13.56 -25.95
CA TYR A 33 -4.97 -12.70 -26.27
C TYR A 33 -5.41 -11.47 -27.07
N GLY A 34 -4.75 -10.34 -26.83
CA GLY A 34 -5.02 -9.08 -27.52
C GLY A 34 -5.88 -8.12 -26.69
N GLY A 35 -6.35 -7.06 -27.34
CA GLY A 35 -7.07 -5.98 -26.69
C GLY A 35 -6.18 -5.01 -25.90
N GLU A 36 -6.67 -3.79 -25.72
CA GLU A 36 -6.04 -2.76 -24.88
C GLU A 36 -6.91 -2.52 -23.65
N LEU A 37 -6.27 -2.40 -22.48
CA LEU A 37 -6.94 -2.06 -21.23
C LEU A 37 -6.79 -0.56 -20.95
N THR A 38 -7.90 0.17 -20.84
CA THR A 38 -7.88 1.59 -20.50
C THR A 38 -8.21 1.80 -19.02
N LEU A 39 -7.29 2.40 -18.29
CA LEU A 39 -7.35 2.68 -16.86
C LEU A 39 -7.39 4.20 -16.63
N ARG A 40 -7.81 4.63 -15.43
CA ARG A 40 -7.85 6.04 -15.06
C ARG A 40 -6.69 6.40 -14.15
N LEU A 41 -6.04 7.55 -14.37
CA LEU A 41 -5.24 8.28 -13.37
C LEU A 41 -6.00 9.51 -12.88
N ARG A 42 -5.81 9.87 -11.61
CA ARG A 42 -6.42 11.08 -11.01
C ARG A 42 -5.59 12.35 -11.24
N GLU A 43 -4.32 12.19 -11.54
CA GLU A 43 -3.32 13.23 -11.77
C GLU A 43 -2.18 12.66 -12.61
N ASP A 44 -1.30 13.50 -13.14
CA ASP A 44 -0.10 13.05 -13.85
C ASP A 44 0.92 12.42 -12.89
N LEU A 45 1.99 11.83 -13.43
CA LEU A 45 3.04 11.16 -12.67
C LEU A 45 4.01 12.21 -12.05
N PRO A 46 3.94 12.49 -10.73
CA PRO A 46 4.74 13.56 -10.12
C PRO A 46 6.26 13.34 -10.20
N GLN A 47 6.71 12.08 -10.24
CA GLN A 47 8.12 11.69 -10.38
C GLN A 47 8.41 10.90 -11.67
N GLY A 48 7.53 11.01 -12.69
CA GLY A 48 7.62 10.19 -13.89
C GLY A 48 7.53 8.71 -13.55
N PHE A 49 8.48 7.90 -14.03
CA PHE A 49 8.56 6.45 -13.78
C PHE A 49 9.58 6.09 -12.69
N ALA A 50 10.11 7.08 -11.96
CA ALA A 50 11.14 6.87 -10.95
C ALA A 50 10.54 6.31 -9.65
N ILE A 51 10.18 5.02 -9.64
CA ILE A 51 9.52 4.34 -8.50
C ILE A 51 10.34 4.48 -7.21
N HIS A 52 11.66 4.36 -7.27
CA HIS A 52 12.50 4.50 -6.08
C HIS A 52 12.56 5.92 -5.51
N GLU A 53 12.20 6.93 -6.31
CA GLU A 53 12.13 8.33 -5.85
C GLU A 53 10.73 8.77 -5.41
N THR A 54 9.74 7.87 -5.40
CA THR A 54 8.36 8.24 -5.11
C THR A 54 7.85 7.70 -3.78
N ALA A 55 6.91 8.43 -3.19
CA ALA A 55 6.09 7.98 -2.08
C ALA A 55 4.59 7.98 -2.44
N THR A 56 4.24 8.18 -3.74
CA THR A 56 2.85 8.27 -4.18
C THR A 56 2.47 7.20 -5.19
N ILE A 57 1.26 6.66 -5.02
CA ILE A 57 0.65 5.72 -5.97
C ILE A 57 0.47 6.34 -7.37
N SER A 58 0.33 7.66 -7.47
CA SER A 58 0.17 8.35 -8.75
C SER A 58 1.38 8.22 -9.69
N THR A 59 2.57 7.94 -9.13
CA THR A 59 3.75 7.54 -9.90
C THR A 59 3.85 6.01 -9.99
N MET A 60 3.74 5.32 -8.86
CA MET A 60 4.07 3.90 -8.78
C MET A 60 3.13 3.03 -9.60
N TRP A 61 1.80 3.21 -9.46
CA TRP A 61 0.81 2.38 -10.14
C TRP A 61 0.94 2.40 -11.67
N PRO A 62 1.01 3.56 -12.36
CA PRO A 62 1.17 3.59 -13.80
C PRO A 62 2.58 3.18 -14.27
N ALA A 63 3.62 3.27 -13.43
CA ALA A 63 4.98 2.87 -13.81
C ALA A 63 5.21 1.34 -13.67
N MET A 64 4.50 0.67 -12.76
CA MET A 64 4.71 -0.73 -12.42
C MET A 64 4.70 -1.70 -13.62
N PRO A 65 3.84 -1.54 -14.66
CA PRO A 65 3.84 -2.45 -15.81
C PRO A 65 5.16 -2.51 -16.60
N CYS A 66 6.00 -1.49 -16.46
CA CYS A 66 7.32 -1.43 -17.09
C CYS A 66 8.39 -2.27 -16.38
N PHE A 67 8.21 -2.54 -15.09
CA PHE A 67 9.24 -3.09 -14.23
C PHE A 67 8.94 -4.50 -13.73
N SER A 68 10.01 -5.19 -13.28
CA SER A 68 9.92 -6.43 -12.53
C SER A 68 10.73 -6.33 -11.24
N ASN A 69 10.31 -7.13 -10.23
CA ASN A 69 11.02 -7.32 -8.95
C ASN A 69 11.77 -8.66 -8.95
N LEU A 70 12.52 -8.96 -7.89
CA LEU A 70 13.03 -10.32 -7.66
C LEU A 70 11.90 -11.31 -7.42
N VAL A 71 10.98 -10.94 -6.56
CA VAL A 71 9.75 -11.67 -6.19
C VAL A 71 8.58 -10.70 -6.18
N LEU A 72 7.36 -11.19 -6.30
CA LEU A 72 6.14 -10.37 -6.22
C LEU A 72 5.04 -11.15 -5.49
N PHE A 73 4.03 -10.45 -5.00
CA PHE A 73 2.79 -11.09 -4.59
C PHE A 73 2.04 -11.60 -5.82
N ASP A 74 1.55 -12.83 -5.78
CA ASP A 74 0.80 -13.46 -6.87
C ASP A 74 -0.35 -12.55 -7.33
N PRO A 75 -0.35 -12.06 -8.58
CA PRO A 75 -1.37 -11.13 -9.08
C PRO A 75 -2.81 -11.68 -9.03
N LEU A 76 -2.96 -12.99 -8.89
CA LEU A 76 -4.26 -13.65 -8.81
C LEU A 76 -4.76 -13.84 -7.37
N LYS A 77 -3.95 -13.48 -6.36
CA LYS A 77 -4.31 -13.54 -4.93
C LYS A 77 -4.42 -12.14 -4.34
N SER A 78 -5.46 -11.90 -3.55
CA SER A 78 -5.67 -10.60 -2.90
C SER A 78 -4.78 -10.35 -1.68
N THR A 79 -4.16 -11.38 -1.10
CA THR A 79 -3.43 -11.32 0.18
C THR A 79 -1.95 -11.04 0.00
N HIS A 80 -1.36 -10.28 0.92
CA HIS A 80 0.08 -10.00 1.01
C HIS A 80 0.73 -10.81 2.13
N ARG A 81 0.81 -12.11 1.95
CA ARG A 81 1.44 -13.05 2.88
C ARG A 81 2.63 -13.75 2.23
N VAL A 82 3.49 -14.35 3.03
CA VAL A 82 4.66 -15.08 2.54
C VAL A 82 4.28 -16.20 1.56
N ASP A 83 3.16 -16.90 1.82
CA ASP A 83 2.63 -17.98 0.96
C ASP A 83 1.99 -17.48 -0.35
N ALA A 84 1.82 -16.17 -0.51
CA ALA A 84 1.40 -15.52 -1.75
C ALA A 84 2.58 -14.99 -2.58
N ILE A 85 3.82 -15.10 -2.10
CA ILE A 85 5.00 -14.64 -2.83
C ILE A 85 5.38 -15.67 -3.87
N ILE A 86 5.53 -15.21 -5.11
CA ILE A 86 6.02 -15.98 -6.26
C ILE A 86 7.28 -15.36 -6.83
N GLY A 87 8.05 -16.16 -7.56
CA GLY A 87 9.25 -15.69 -8.26
C GLY A 87 8.91 -14.82 -9.47
N GLU A 88 9.66 -13.73 -9.66
CA GLU A 88 9.60 -12.92 -10.88
C GLU A 88 10.96 -12.95 -11.58
N LEU A 89 11.91 -12.06 -11.31
CA LEU A 89 13.28 -12.14 -11.83
C LEU A 89 14.11 -13.25 -11.15
N ALA A 90 13.75 -13.66 -9.93
CA ALA A 90 14.28 -14.84 -9.29
C ALA A 90 13.35 -16.05 -9.54
N GLU A 91 13.92 -17.22 -9.85
CA GLU A 91 13.18 -18.47 -10.01
C GLU A 91 12.91 -19.12 -8.64
N LYS A 92 13.85 -18.96 -7.71
CA LYS A 92 13.81 -19.49 -6.36
C LYS A 92 14.67 -18.67 -5.42
N TRP A 93 14.41 -18.81 -4.13
CA TRP A 93 15.19 -18.20 -3.06
C TRP A 93 15.28 -19.12 -1.86
N SER A 94 16.24 -18.85 -0.98
CA SER A 94 16.38 -19.57 0.30
C SER A 94 16.96 -18.67 1.37
N TRP A 95 16.46 -18.84 2.59
CA TRP A 95 17.06 -18.27 3.76
C TRP A 95 18.17 -19.17 4.30
N GLN A 96 19.27 -18.58 4.72
CA GLN A 96 20.42 -19.24 5.33
C GLN A 96 20.82 -18.50 6.61
N GLU A 97 21.65 -19.13 7.45
CA GLU A 97 22.22 -18.55 8.68
C GLU A 97 21.16 -17.88 9.57
N ASN A 98 20.09 -18.62 9.87
CA ASN A 98 18.99 -18.16 10.72
C ASN A 98 18.45 -16.78 10.31
N TYR A 99 18.00 -16.65 9.05
CA TYR A 99 17.46 -15.43 8.44
C TYR A 99 18.44 -14.26 8.33
N ARG A 100 19.74 -14.52 8.31
CA ARG A 100 20.77 -13.50 8.06
C ARG A 100 21.22 -13.41 6.61
N ASN A 101 21.03 -14.47 5.82
CA ASN A 101 21.34 -14.47 4.39
C ASN A 101 20.11 -14.87 3.59
N LEU A 102 19.70 -14.00 2.66
CA LEU A 102 18.64 -14.30 1.70
C LEU A 102 19.28 -14.44 0.31
N VAL A 103 19.27 -15.67 -0.19
CA VAL A 103 19.89 -16.03 -1.48
C VAL A 103 18.82 -16.11 -2.55
N PHE A 104 19.01 -15.41 -3.67
CA PHE A 104 18.17 -15.46 -4.87
C PHE A 104 18.92 -16.10 -6.03
N PHE A 105 18.26 -17.04 -6.70
CA PHE A 105 18.70 -17.64 -7.96
C PHE A 105 17.90 -17.02 -9.09
N LEU A 106 18.58 -16.28 -9.97
CA LEU A 106 17.97 -15.43 -10.97
C LEU A 106 17.63 -16.20 -12.25
N ARG A 107 16.58 -15.76 -12.96
CA ARG A 107 16.23 -16.28 -14.27
C ARG A 107 17.32 -15.96 -15.29
N LYS A 108 17.66 -16.96 -16.10
CA LYS A 108 18.58 -16.78 -17.23
C LYS A 108 17.82 -16.30 -18.46
N GLY A 109 18.50 -15.56 -19.33
CA GLY A 109 17.95 -15.12 -20.62
C GLY A 109 16.94 -13.97 -20.56
N VAL A 110 16.72 -13.36 -19.39
CA VAL A 110 15.89 -12.16 -19.25
C VAL A 110 16.59 -10.99 -19.92
N LYS A 111 15.81 -10.18 -20.68
CA LYS A 111 16.30 -8.98 -21.37
C LYS A 111 15.58 -7.75 -20.84
N TRP A 112 16.31 -6.66 -20.72
CA TRP A 112 15.76 -5.33 -20.56
C TRP A 112 14.99 -4.91 -21.81
N HIS A 113 14.13 -3.90 -21.71
CA HIS A 113 13.32 -3.41 -22.84
C HIS A 113 14.16 -2.91 -24.02
N ASP A 114 15.40 -2.53 -23.79
CA ASP A 114 16.40 -2.13 -24.80
C ASP A 114 17.25 -3.29 -25.35
N GLY A 115 16.97 -4.53 -24.91
CA GLY A 115 17.62 -5.74 -25.39
C GLY A 115 18.86 -6.18 -24.60
N GLN A 116 19.38 -5.38 -23.67
CA GLN A 116 20.50 -5.75 -22.82
C GLN A 116 20.13 -6.90 -21.86
N PRO A 117 21.08 -7.80 -21.51
CA PRO A 117 20.82 -8.90 -20.60
C PRO A 117 20.67 -8.43 -19.15
N PHE A 118 19.70 -9.00 -18.43
CA PHE A 118 19.57 -8.86 -16.98
C PHE A 118 20.51 -9.85 -16.26
N THR A 119 21.18 -9.38 -15.20
CA THR A 119 22.11 -10.17 -14.40
C THR A 119 22.07 -9.78 -12.91
N ALA A 120 22.79 -10.51 -12.06
CA ALA A 120 22.96 -10.18 -10.64
C ALA A 120 23.63 -8.80 -10.42
N LYS A 121 24.36 -8.26 -11.40
CA LYS A 121 24.92 -6.90 -11.33
C LYS A 121 23.83 -5.83 -11.21
N ASP A 122 22.68 -6.02 -11.87
CA ASP A 122 21.55 -5.09 -11.81
C ASP A 122 20.91 -5.11 -10.41
N VAL A 123 20.83 -6.28 -9.78
CA VAL A 123 20.37 -6.43 -8.41
C VAL A 123 21.30 -5.67 -7.45
N LYS A 124 22.61 -5.94 -7.55
CA LYS A 124 23.61 -5.24 -6.73
C LYS A 124 23.55 -3.73 -6.95
N PHE A 125 23.53 -3.27 -8.18
CA PHE A 125 23.40 -1.84 -8.54
C PHE A 125 22.21 -1.21 -7.86
N THR A 126 21.02 -1.84 -7.99
CA THR A 126 19.77 -1.32 -7.43
C THR A 126 19.87 -1.15 -5.91
N PHE A 127 20.29 -2.20 -5.21
CA PHE A 127 20.28 -2.18 -3.75
C PHE A 127 21.46 -1.43 -3.13
N ASP A 128 22.62 -1.36 -3.79
CA ASP A 128 23.71 -0.48 -3.35
C ASP A 128 23.31 1.01 -3.48
N MET A 129 22.60 1.37 -4.55
CA MET A 129 22.01 2.71 -4.70
C MET A 129 20.96 3.01 -3.61
N LEU A 130 20.05 2.06 -3.33
CA LEU A 130 19.00 2.22 -2.31
C LEU A 130 19.56 2.29 -0.88
N ARG A 131 20.63 1.58 -0.60
CA ARG A 131 21.34 1.62 0.69
C ARG A 131 22.25 2.84 0.82
N GLU A 132 22.43 3.61 -0.25
CA GLU A 132 23.32 4.78 -0.30
C GLU A 132 24.77 4.44 0.10
N VAL A 133 25.26 3.24 -0.32
CA VAL A 133 26.65 2.88 -0.01
C VAL A 133 27.62 3.90 -0.60
N PRO A 134 28.77 4.21 0.06
CA PRO A 134 29.71 5.24 -0.40
C PRO A 134 30.14 5.08 -1.86
N ASP A 135 30.42 3.86 -2.27
CA ASP A 135 30.93 3.50 -3.60
C ASP A 135 29.83 3.18 -4.62
N ALA A 136 28.55 3.42 -4.31
CA ALA A 136 27.47 3.20 -5.28
C ALA A 136 27.70 4.07 -6.53
N SER A 137 27.64 3.43 -7.70
CA SER A 137 27.85 4.07 -9.00
C SER A 137 26.74 5.06 -9.38
N ALA A 138 25.63 5.09 -8.64
CA ALA A 138 24.50 5.96 -8.86
C ALA A 138 23.85 6.42 -7.55
N ARG A 139 23.13 7.54 -7.62
CA ARG A 139 22.40 8.12 -6.50
C ARG A 139 20.98 8.52 -6.92
N LEU A 140 20.02 8.34 -6.02
CA LEU A 140 18.68 8.89 -6.16
C LEU A 140 18.67 10.36 -5.74
N ARG A 141 17.79 11.16 -6.35
CA ARG A 141 17.56 12.54 -5.91
C ARG A 141 16.94 12.59 -4.52
N ILE A 142 16.00 11.68 -4.26
CA ILE A 142 15.38 11.42 -2.96
C ILE A 142 15.24 9.91 -2.80
N ASN A 143 15.38 9.42 -1.58
CA ASN A 143 15.29 7.98 -1.29
C ASN A 143 14.34 7.75 -0.10
N PRO A 144 13.03 7.68 -0.35
CA PRO A 144 12.03 7.61 0.71
C PRO A 144 12.11 6.33 1.56
N ARG A 145 12.73 5.27 1.03
CA ARG A 145 12.71 3.92 1.64
C ARG A 145 14.09 3.38 1.99
N LYS A 146 15.10 4.23 2.11
CA LYS A 146 16.46 3.77 2.47
C LYS A 146 16.48 2.92 3.75
N ASP A 147 15.63 3.25 4.72
CA ASP A 147 15.60 2.57 6.02
C ASP A 147 15.04 1.14 5.95
N TRP A 148 14.31 0.78 4.90
CA TRP A 148 13.93 -0.61 4.64
C TRP A 148 15.16 -1.53 4.48
N TYR A 149 16.28 -0.95 4.04
CA TYR A 149 17.51 -1.67 3.73
C TYR A 149 18.63 -1.39 4.73
N ALA A 150 18.36 -0.69 5.84
CA ALA A 150 19.37 -0.33 6.83
C ALA A 150 20.02 -1.55 7.49
N ASN A 151 19.29 -2.66 7.59
CA ASN A 151 19.80 -3.94 8.10
C ASN A 151 20.57 -4.76 7.05
N VAL A 152 20.50 -4.40 5.76
CA VAL A 152 21.30 -5.09 4.71
C VAL A 152 22.74 -4.61 4.78
N GLU A 153 23.66 -5.53 5.11
CA GLU A 153 25.09 -5.26 5.23
C GLU A 153 25.78 -5.23 3.85
N ALA A 154 25.45 -6.19 2.99
CA ALA A 154 26.03 -6.30 1.67
C ALA A 154 25.08 -6.98 0.68
N ILE A 155 25.26 -6.67 -0.62
CA ILE A 155 24.72 -7.44 -1.72
C ILE A 155 25.89 -8.10 -2.43
N GLU A 156 25.97 -9.43 -2.36
CA GLU A 156 27.01 -10.20 -3.02
C GLU A 156 26.46 -10.85 -4.31
N THR A 157 27.31 -10.95 -5.30
CA THR A 157 27.00 -11.58 -6.60
C THR A 157 28.08 -12.57 -6.94
N PRO A 158 28.05 -13.78 -6.30
CA PRO A 158 29.11 -14.76 -6.46
C PRO A 158 29.24 -15.28 -7.90
N ASP A 159 28.15 -15.20 -8.66
CA ASP A 159 28.12 -15.48 -10.09
C ASP A 159 27.10 -14.59 -10.82
N THR A 160 26.97 -14.76 -12.13
CA THR A 160 26.11 -13.93 -13.00
C THR A 160 24.62 -13.99 -12.61
N TYR A 161 24.16 -15.07 -11.99
CA TYR A 161 22.74 -15.34 -11.75
C TYR A 161 22.42 -15.67 -10.27
N THR A 162 23.31 -15.33 -9.36
CA THR A 162 23.08 -15.46 -7.92
C THR A 162 23.28 -14.11 -7.23
N ALA A 163 22.30 -13.70 -6.44
CA ALA A 163 22.38 -12.51 -5.59
C ALA A 163 22.13 -12.90 -4.13
N VAL A 164 22.99 -12.46 -3.22
CA VAL A 164 22.93 -12.76 -1.79
C VAL A 164 22.78 -11.45 -1.01
N PHE A 165 21.69 -11.33 -0.27
CA PHE A 165 21.48 -10.26 0.70
C PHE A 165 22.02 -10.70 2.04
N ARG A 166 23.11 -10.10 2.48
CA ARG A 166 23.66 -10.31 3.83
C ARG A 166 23.09 -9.31 4.79
N LEU A 167 22.56 -9.79 5.92
CA LEU A 167 21.93 -8.97 6.94
C LEU A 167 22.78 -8.93 8.20
N LYS A 168 22.81 -7.76 8.84
CA LYS A 168 23.47 -7.57 10.15
C LYS A 168 22.80 -8.40 11.25
N LYS A 169 21.46 -8.54 11.18
CA LYS A 169 20.59 -9.23 12.13
C LYS A 169 19.51 -10.02 11.38
N PRO A 170 18.91 -11.08 11.95
CA PRO A 170 17.77 -11.76 11.35
C PRO A 170 16.63 -10.77 11.02
N GLN A 171 16.05 -10.89 9.82
CA GLN A 171 14.91 -10.06 9.40
C GLN A 171 14.06 -10.82 8.35
N PRO A 172 13.17 -11.74 8.79
CA PRO A 172 12.33 -12.51 7.87
C PRO A 172 11.43 -11.66 6.98
N SER A 173 11.01 -10.48 7.45
CA SER A 173 10.17 -9.52 6.74
C SER A 173 10.80 -8.95 5.47
N LEU A 174 12.14 -9.02 5.30
CA LEU A 174 12.81 -8.51 4.10
C LEU A 174 12.25 -9.13 2.82
N LEU A 175 11.93 -10.43 2.83
CA LEU A 175 11.33 -11.10 1.67
C LEU A 175 9.96 -10.48 1.28
N LEU A 176 9.11 -10.17 2.27
CA LEU A 176 7.84 -9.47 2.04
C LEU A 176 8.06 -8.06 1.47
N MET A 177 9.03 -7.32 2.00
CA MET A 177 9.36 -5.99 1.49
C MET A 177 9.88 -6.04 0.05
N LEU A 178 10.67 -7.07 -0.31
CA LEU A 178 11.16 -7.28 -1.69
C LEU A 178 10.07 -7.70 -2.68
N ALA A 179 8.90 -8.16 -2.21
CA ALA A 179 7.73 -8.43 -3.04
C ALA A 179 6.86 -7.20 -3.29
N SER A 180 7.10 -6.10 -2.58
CA SER A 180 6.37 -4.84 -2.71
C SER A 180 6.52 -4.22 -4.10
N GLY A 181 5.47 -3.56 -4.59
CA GLY A 181 5.53 -2.77 -5.82
C GLY A 181 6.59 -1.67 -5.82
N TYR A 182 7.13 -1.31 -4.65
CA TYR A 182 8.19 -0.31 -4.49
C TYR A 182 9.61 -0.84 -4.67
N THR A 183 9.80 -2.11 -5.01
CA THR A 183 11.14 -2.73 -5.08
C THR A 183 11.52 -3.26 -6.47
N PRO A 184 11.22 -2.50 -7.56
CA PRO A 184 11.65 -2.93 -8.89
C PRO A 184 13.18 -2.94 -8.99
N ILE A 185 13.70 -3.83 -9.84
CA ILE A 185 15.10 -3.80 -10.20
C ILE A 185 15.32 -2.76 -11.31
N TYR A 186 16.34 -1.93 -11.16
CA TYR A 186 16.79 -0.96 -12.16
C TYR A 186 18.00 -1.50 -12.93
N ALA A 187 18.06 -1.15 -14.21
CA ALA A 187 19.17 -1.52 -15.07
C ALA A 187 20.45 -0.78 -14.68
N ALA A 188 21.55 -1.50 -14.47
CA ALA A 188 22.83 -0.90 -14.09
C ALA A 188 23.44 0.02 -15.18
N HIS A 189 23.05 -0.17 -16.44
CA HIS A 189 23.49 0.65 -17.57
C HIS A 189 22.60 1.88 -17.83
N VAL A 190 21.48 2.05 -17.07
CA VAL A 190 20.55 3.19 -17.24
C VAL A 190 20.69 4.14 -16.06
N PRO A 191 21.02 5.41 -16.29
CA PRO A 191 21.08 6.40 -15.21
C PRO A 191 19.72 6.56 -14.51
N PRO A 192 19.64 6.54 -13.17
CA PRO A 192 18.35 6.65 -12.43
C PRO A 192 17.55 7.90 -12.78
N ALA A 193 18.22 9.00 -13.16
CA ALA A 193 17.55 10.22 -13.59
C ALA A 193 16.66 10.05 -14.83
N SER A 194 16.99 9.09 -15.72
CA SER A 194 16.22 8.80 -16.94
C SER A 194 14.82 8.29 -16.64
N TYR A 195 14.62 7.64 -15.48
CA TYR A 195 13.32 7.15 -15.06
C TYR A 195 12.32 8.27 -14.72
N ARG A 196 12.76 9.52 -14.61
CA ARG A 196 11.85 10.68 -14.44
C ARG A 196 11.12 11.06 -15.73
N THR A 197 11.59 10.59 -16.87
CA THR A 197 11.01 10.93 -18.19
C THR A 197 10.62 9.73 -19.04
N GLY A 198 11.05 8.53 -18.67
CA GLY A 198 10.76 7.30 -19.38
C GLY A 198 11.02 6.07 -18.52
N CYS A 199 10.88 4.88 -19.07
CA CYS A 199 11.26 3.66 -18.36
C CYS A 199 11.94 2.63 -19.28
N VAL A 200 13.02 2.04 -18.78
CA VAL A 200 13.66 0.84 -19.30
C VAL A 200 13.56 -0.20 -18.19
N GLY A 201 12.69 -1.18 -18.35
CA GLY A 201 12.44 -2.24 -17.37
C GLY A 201 12.57 -3.62 -18.01
N THR A 202 12.19 -4.64 -17.24
CA THR A 202 12.07 -6.03 -17.68
C THR A 202 10.61 -6.48 -17.67
N GLY A 203 9.68 -5.57 -17.40
CA GLY A 203 8.26 -5.84 -17.18
C GLY A 203 7.50 -6.28 -18.43
N PRO A 204 6.23 -6.67 -18.24
CA PRO A 204 5.37 -7.19 -19.31
C PRO A 204 4.99 -6.17 -20.38
N PHE A 205 5.18 -4.87 -20.12
CA PHE A 205 4.80 -3.81 -21.06
C PHE A 205 5.94 -2.80 -21.23
N LYS A 206 6.17 -2.37 -22.47
CA LYS A 206 7.13 -1.32 -22.87
C LYS A 206 6.40 0.01 -22.98
N LEU A 207 6.97 1.08 -22.43
CA LEU A 207 6.43 2.44 -22.61
C LEU A 207 6.42 2.81 -24.09
N LYS A 208 5.26 3.17 -24.62
CA LYS A 208 5.09 3.64 -26.00
C LYS A 208 5.09 5.16 -26.05
N GLU A 209 4.32 5.80 -25.20
CA GLU A 209 4.17 7.26 -25.14
C GLU A 209 3.71 7.72 -23.76
N TRP A 210 4.25 8.85 -23.29
CA TRP A 210 3.72 9.60 -22.16
C TRP A 210 3.45 11.03 -22.61
N ARG A 211 2.17 11.36 -22.75
CA ARG A 211 1.71 12.72 -23.01
C ARG A 211 1.23 13.33 -21.71
N LYS A 212 2.06 14.24 -21.18
CA LYS A 212 1.83 14.88 -19.88
C LYS A 212 0.46 15.55 -19.82
N GLY A 213 -0.27 15.30 -18.72
CA GLY A 213 -1.61 15.82 -18.52
C GLY A 213 -2.72 15.10 -19.30
N GLU A 214 -2.39 14.18 -20.22
CA GLU A 214 -3.37 13.49 -21.04
C GLU A 214 -3.39 11.96 -20.78
N PHE A 215 -2.29 11.27 -21.08
CA PHE A 215 -2.23 9.81 -20.93
C PHE A 215 -0.81 9.23 -20.85
N VAL A 216 -0.72 8.01 -20.34
CA VAL A 216 0.44 7.11 -20.49
C VAL A 216 -0.01 5.89 -21.29
N GLN A 217 0.73 5.51 -22.33
CA GLN A 217 0.42 4.36 -23.17
C GLN A 217 1.58 3.37 -23.21
N TYR A 218 1.24 2.10 -23.12
CA TYR A 218 2.16 0.97 -23.19
C TYR A 218 1.78 0.03 -24.31
N MET A 219 2.79 -0.66 -24.86
CA MET A 219 2.63 -1.78 -25.77
C MET A 219 3.15 -3.07 -25.10
N LYS A 220 2.64 -4.20 -25.54
CA LYS A 220 3.10 -5.52 -25.07
C LYS A 220 4.62 -5.66 -25.25
N ASN A 221 5.31 -6.18 -24.23
CA ASN A 221 6.68 -6.67 -24.37
C ASN A 221 6.64 -8.09 -24.93
N THR A 222 7.01 -8.26 -26.20
CA THR A 222 7.04 -9.57 -26.87
C THR A 222 8.16 -10.47 -26.37
N ASP A 223 9.21 -9.88 -25.76
CA ASP A 223 10.37 -10.59 -25.18
C ASP A 223 10.20 -10.81 -23.66
N TYR A 224 8.95 -10.70 -23.14
CA TYR A 224 8.72 -10.92 -21.72
C TYR A 224 9.03 -12.35 -21.33
N PHE A 225 9.80 -12.54 -20.27
CA PHE A 225 10.35 -13.84 -19.87
C PHE A 225 9.32 -14.84 -19.34
N VAL A 226 8.09 -14.39 -19.01
CA VAL A 226 7.00 -15.30 -18.61
C VAL A 226 6.24 -15.74 -19.87
N MET A 227 6.40 -17.00 -20.23
CA MET A 227 5.80 -17.57 -21.43
C MET A 227 4.28 -17.34 -21.48
N GLY A 228 3.78 -16.87 -22.62
CA GLY A 228 2.35 -16.61 -22.83
C GLY A 228 1.84 -15.35 -22.14
N ARG A 229 2.71 -14.51 -21.58
CA ARG A 229 2.35 -13.26 -20.92
C ARG A 229 3.01 -12.06 -21.63
N PRO A 230 2.40 -10.87 -21.44
CA PRO A 230 1.04 -10.59 -20.97
C PRO A 230 0.00 -11.02 -22.00
N TYR A 231 -1.27 -11.16 -21.58
CA TYR A 231 -2.35 -11.46 -22.51
C TYR A 231 -2.76 -10.26 -23.36
N LEU A 232 -2.82 -9.06 -22.75
CA LEU A 232 -3.16 -7.81 -23.42
C LEU A 232 -2.11 -7.38 -24.45
N SER A 233 -2.54 -6.71 -25.52
CA SER A 233 -1.63 -6.08 -26.49
C SER A 233 -1.13 -4.72 -26.05
N GLY A 234 -1.77 -4.06 -25.10
CA GLY A 234 -1.37 -2.77 -24.55
C GLY A 234 -2.18 -2.30 -23.36
N LEU A 235 -1.71 -1.21 -22.75
CA LEU A 235 -2.38 -0.50 -21.67
C LEU A 235 -2.43 0.98 -21.99
N ARG A 236 -3.50 1.65 -21.56
CA ARG A 236 -3.63 3.09 -21.60
C ARG A 236 -4.14 3.63 -20.27
N TYR A 237 -3.42 4.57 -19.69
CA TYR A 237 -3.83 5.29 -18.51
C TYR A 237 -4.27 6.70 -18.90
N LEU A 238 -5.57 7.02 -18.79
CA LEU A 238 -6.12 8.35 -19.07
C LEU A 238 -6.07 9.20 -17.80
N ILE A 239 -5.57 10.42 -17.91
CA ILE A 239 -5.52 11.37 -16.80
C ILE A 239 -6.85 12.12 -16.76
N ILE A 240 -7.66 11.83 -15.72
CA ILE A 240 -8.99 12.45 -15.51
C ILE A 240 -9.05 12.86 -14.03
N GLY A 241 -8.75 14.14 -13.74
CA GLY A 241 -8.72 14.68 -12.38
C GLY A 241 -10.10 14.87 -11.77
N ASP A 242 -11.04 15.39 -12.53
CA ASP A 242 -12.41 15.65 -12.07
C ASP A 242 -13.18 14.36 -11.75
N ARG A 243 -13.80 14.33 -10.57
CA ARG A 243 -14.51 13.13 -10.06
C ARG A 243 -15.77 12.81 -10.86
N GLY A 244 -16.51 13.83 -11.30
CA GLY A 244 -17.74 13.67 -12.09
C GLY A 244 -17.44 13.10 -13.47
N THR A 245 -16.48 13.70 -14.17
CA THR A 245 -15.98 13.25 -15.48
C THR A 245 -15.44 11.82 -15.41
N ALA A 246 -14.71 11.48 -14.34
CA ALA A 246 -14.18 10.14 -14.13
C ALA A 246 -15.29 9.10 -13.92
N THR A 247 -16.33 9.45 -13.15
CA THR A 247 -17.49 8.56 -12.95
C THR A 247 -18.24 8.35 -14.25
N ALA A 248 -18.48 9.40 -15.04
CA ALA A 248 -19.11 9.29 -16.35
C ALA A 248 -18.28 8.46 -17.34
N ALA A 249 -16.95 8.61 -17.33
CA ALA A 249 -16.05 7.82 -18.17
C ALA A 249 -16.10 6.31 -17.81
N LEU A 250 -16.20 5.99 -16.52
CA LEU A 250 -16.35 4.61 -16.04
C LEU A 250 -17.70 4.02 -16.45
N GLN A 251 -18.80 4.77 -16.29
CA GLN A 251 -20.15 4.35 -16.72
C GLN A 251 -20.24 4.11 -18.23
N ALA A 252 -19.57 4.95 -19.01
CA ALA A 252 -19.53 4.83 -20.47
C ALA A 252 -18.55 3.76 -20.98
N GLY A 253 -17.84 3.04 -20.10
CA GLY A 253 -16.84 2.03 -20.48
C GLY A 253 -15.56 2.61 -21.12
N ARG A 254 -15.34 3.93 -21.02
CA ARG A 254 -14.11 4.59 -21.49
C ARG A 254 -12.90 4.21 -20.65
N VAL A 255 -13.11 3.92 -19.37
CA VAL A 255 -12.15 3.31 -18.46
C VAL A 255 -12.80 2.10 -17.79
N VAL A 256 -12.00 1.10 -17.42
CA VAL A 256 -12.54 -0.19 -16.95
C VAL A 256 -12.76 -0.24 -15.44
N THR A 257 -12.09 0.63 -14.68
CA THR A 257 -12.21 0.75 -13.22
C THR A 257 -11.87 2.16 -12.77
N ALA A 258 -12.24 2.50 -11.53
CA ALA A 258 -11.81 3.74 -10.88
C ALA A 258 -10.31 3.71 -10.53
N PHE A 259 -9.74 4.88 -10.21
CA PHE A 259 -8.42 4.94 -9.61
C PHE A 259 -8.45 4.27 -8.23
N PRO A 260 -7.44 3.45 -7.87
CA PRO A 260 -7.41 2.72 -6.60
C PRO A 260 -7.63 3.61 -5.37
N GLY A 261 -8.51 3.16 -4.47
CA GLY A 261 -8.83 3.88 -3.23
C GLY A 261 -9.74 5.10 -3.41
N GLN A 262 -10.44 5.25 -4.55
CA GLN A 262 -11.30 6.42 -4.82
C GLN A 262 -12.78 6.10 -5.06
N THR A 263 -13.24 4.92 -4.70
CA THR A 263 -14.65 4.56 -4.85
C THR A 263 -15.33 4.39 -3.48
N PRO A 264 -15.89 5.44 -2.88
CA PRO A 264 -16.71 5.32 -1.68
C PRO A 264 -17.95 4.46 -1.93
N LYS A 265 -18.45 3.82 -0.86
CA LYS A 265 -19.61 2.92 -0.94
C LYS A 265 -20.81 3.50 -1.71
N PRO A 266 -21.30 4.72 -1.44
CA PRO A 266 -22.45 5.27 -2.16
C PRO A 266 -22.20 5.47 -3.66
N ILE A 267 -20.96 5.75 -4.06
CA ILE A 267 -20.60 5.86 -5.48
C ILE A 267 -20.63 4.48 -6.13
N ALA A 268 -20.04 3.47 -5.49
CA ALA A 268 -20.06 2.10 -5.99
C ALA A 268 -21.47 1.55 -6.14
N GLU A 269 -22.35 1.79 -5.15
CA GLU A 269 -23.76 1.40 -5.20
C GLU A 269 -24.52 2.08 -6.34
N ARG A 270 -24.31 3.38 -6.56
CA ARG A 270 -24.89 4.10 -7.72
C ARG A 270 -24.38 3.58 -9.05
N LEU A 271 -23.08 3.28 -9.15
CA LEU A 271 -22.49 2.68 -10.35
C LEU A 271 -23.11 1.31 -10.61
N LYS A 272 -23.20 0.46 -9.59
CA LYS A 272 -23.83 -0.87 -9.70
C LYS A 272 -25.30 -0.80 -10.08
N LYS A 273 -26.05 0.20 -9.57
CA LYS A 273 -27.45 0.44 -9.95
C LYS A 273 -27.57 0.92 -11.41
N ALA A 274 -26.67 1.79 -11.85
CA ALA A 274 -26.69 2.33 -13.22
C ALA A 274 -26.18 1.31 -14.26
N VAL A 275 -25.26 0.44 -13.86
CA VAL A 275 -24.69 -0.63 -14.69
C VAL A 275 -24.70 -1.92 -13.87
N PRO A 276 -25.81 -2.67 -13.92
CA PRO A 276 -26.01 -3.88 -13.10
C PRO A 276 -24.94 -4.96 -13.27
N ASP A 277 -24.27 -4.99 -14.42
CA ASP A 277 -23.23 -5.96 -14.72
C ASP A 277 -21.89 -5.67 -14.03
N PHE A 278 -21.64 -4.45 -13.49
CA PHE A 278 -20.42 -4.17 -12.76
C PHE A 278 -20.16 -5.21 -11.67
N VAL A 279 -18.94 -5.75 -11.64
CA VAL A 279 -18.44 -6.50 -10.50
C VAL A 279 -18.03 -5.50 -9.42
N MET A 280 -18.56 -5.64 -8.21
CA MET A 280 -18.22 -4.80 -7.07
C MET A 280 -17.65 -5.67 -5.94
N THR A 281 -16.48 -5.30 -5.45
CA THR A 281 -15.79 -6.00 -4.36
C THR A 281 -15.28 -4.99 -3.34
N THR A 282 -15.49 -5.23 -2.05
CA THR A 282 -14.83 -4.42 -1.00
C THR A 282 -13.37 -4.83 -0.90
N ALA A 283 -12.47 -3.88 -1.01
CA ALA A 283 -11.03 -4.10 -0.92
C ALA A 283 -10.43 -3.28 0.21
N ASN A 284 -9.54 -3.92 0.99
CA ASN A 284 -8.62 -3.19 1.86
C ASN A 284 -7.56 -2.53 0.98
N THR A 285 -7.30 -1.25 1.23
CA THR A 285 -6.30 -0.49 0.46
C THR A 285 -4.93 -0.48 1.12
N SER A 286 -4.82 -0.90 2.39
CA SER A 286 -3.67 -0.69 3.27
C SER A 286 -3.21 0.77 3.30
N VAL A 287 -4.17 1.69 3.21
CA VAL A 287 -3.95 3.14 3.20
C VAL A 287 -4.58 3.77 4.43
N ILE A 288 -3.79 4.56 5.11
CA ILE A 288 -4.13 5.27 6.34
C ILE A 288 -4.15 6.77 6.04
N ASP A 289 -5.21 7.45 6.45
CA ASP A 289 -5.25 8.91 6.55
C ASP A 289 -4.94 9.31 8.00
N HIS A 290 -4.07 10.30 8.17
CA HIS A 290 -3.62 10.75 9.49
C HIS A 290 -3.13 12.20 9.44
N LEU A 291 -3.04 12.85 10.60
CA LEU A 291 -2.26 14.06 10.71
C LEU A 291 -0.77 13.73 10.82
N VAL A 292 0.08 14.62 10.36
CA VAL A 292 1.53 14.62 10.63
C VAL A 292 1.84 15.89 11.38
N ILE A 293 2.37 15.78 12.60
CA ILE A 293 2.63 16.91 13.47
C ILE A 293 4.14 17.10 13.61
N ASN A 294 4.68 18.23 13.16
CA ASN A 294 6.11 18.51 13.22
C ASN A 294 6.53 18.86 14.65
N THR A 295 7.15 17.94 15.35
CA THR A 295 7.58 18.12 16.76
C THR A 295 8.71 19.12 16.96
N LYS A 296 9.33 19.61 15.89
CA LYS A 296 10.37 20.65 15.94
C LYS A 296 9.81 22.07 15.74
N LYS A 297 8.50 22.21 15.55
CA LYS A 297 7.81 23.50 15.40
C LYS A 297 6.99 23.77 16.65
N PRO A 298 7.35 24.77 17.49
CA PRO A 298 6.49 25.18 18.60
C PRO A 298 5.09 25.61 18.12
N PRO A 299 4.03 25.31 18.88
CA PRO A 299 4.03 24.65 20.19
C PRO A 299 3.87 23.13 20.12
N PHE A 300 4.15 22.49 18.97
CA PHE A 300 3.94 21.05 18.75
C PHE A 300 5.06 20.16 19.31
N ASP A 301 6.13 20.75 19.85
CA ASP A 301 7.10 20.10 20.74
C ASP A 301 6.44 19.65 22.06
N ASN A 302 5.38 20.35 22.52
CA ASN A 302 4.59 19.99 23.70
C ASN A 302 3.63 18.83 23.40
N ALA A 303 3.79 17.69 24.09
CA ALA A 303 2.96 16.51 23.95
C ALA A 303 1.47 16.77 24.27
N LYS A 304 1.16 17.68 25.22
CA LYS A 304 -0.24 18.03 25.55
C LYS A 304 -0.95 18.68 24.37
N VAL A 305 -0.25 19.52 23.59
CA VAL A 305 -0.80 20.14 22.39
C VAL A 305 -1.08 19.08 21.32
N ARG A 306 -0.16 18.16 21.08
CA ARG A 306 -0.37 17.08 20.11
C ARG A 306 -1.52 16.15 20.51
N LEU A 307 -1.60 15.76 21.77
CA LEU A 307 -2.70 14.97 22.30
C LEU A 307 -4.05 15.71 22.19
N ALA A 308 -4.07 17.03 22.42
CA ALA A 308 -5.27 17.83 22.25
C ALA A 308 -5.76 17.81 20.80
N LEU A 309 -4.86 17.93 19.80
CA LEU A 309 -5.22 17.80 18.39
C LEU A 309 -5.82 16.42 18.09
N SER A 310 -5.18 15.34 18.58
CA SER A 310 -5.68 13.98 18.38
C SER A 310 -7.07 13.78 18.98
N ARG A 311 -7.30 14.27 20.22
CA ARG A 311 -8.58 14.12 20.94
C ARG A 311 -9.70 15.01 20.41
N ALA A 312 -9.38 16.09 19.73
CA ALA A 312 -10.36 17.01 19.18
C ALA A 312 -11.19 16.41 18.05
N ILE A 313 -10.64 15.43 17.33
CA ILE A 313 -11.22 14.90 16.08
C ILE A 313 -12.10 13.68 16.38
N ASP A 314 -13.40 13.79 16.07
CA ASP A 314 -14.33 12.66 16.09
C ASP A 314 -14.15 11.78 14.83
N ARG A 315 -13.41 10.70 15.01
CA ARG A 315 -13.09 9.78 13.91
C ARG A 315 -14.31 9.02 13.38
N ARG A 316 -15.31 8.74 14.23
CA ARG A 316 -16.54 8.07 13.80
C ARG A 316 -17.38 8.99 12.93
N ALA A 317 -17.57 10.23 13.38
CA ALA A 317 -18.25 11.24 12.57
C ALA A 317 -17.51 11.47 11.23
N MET A 318 -16.18 11.42 11.22
CA MET A 318 -15.38 11.53 10.00
C MET A 318 -15.61 10.34 9.06
N ILE A 319 -15.68 9.10 9.58
CA ILE A 319 -15.97 7.91 8.78
C ILE A 319 -17.33 8.03 8.09
N GLU A 320 -18.33 8.53 8.79
CA GLU A 320 -19.68 8.70 8.23
C GLU A 320 -19.74 9.88 7.24
N ALA A 321 -19.23 11.05 7.63
CA ALA A 321 -19.41 12.29 6.86
C ALA A 321 -18.48 12.39 5.65
N VAL A 322 -17.20 12.03 5.82
CA VAL A 322 -16.15 12.21 4.79
C VAL A 322 -15.95 10.94 3.99
N TYR A 323 -15.78 9.80 4.67
CA TYR A 323 -15.53 8.52 3.99
C TYR A 323 -16.80 7.80 3.57
N GLN A 324 -17.97 8.23 4.06
CA GLN A 324 -19.27 7.62 3.72
C GLN A 324 -19.28 6.10 3.94
N GLY A 325 -18.73 5.65 5.09
CA GLY A 325 -18.54 4.25 5.42
C GLY A 325 -17.36 3.56 4.70
N GLY A 326 -16.58 4.28 3.89
CA GLY A 326 -15.40 3.77 3.17
C GLY A 326 -14.10 3.81 3.98
N ALA A 327 -14.19 3.73 5.32
CA ALA A 327 -13.04 3.59 6.19
C ALA A 327 -13.40 2.85 7.49
N VAL A 328 -12.38 2.38 8.21
CA VAL A 328 -12.50 1.77 9.53
C VAL A 328 -11.54 2.42 10.51
N LEU A 329 -11.86 2.33 11.80
CA LEU A 329 -10.96 2.76 12.86
C LEU A 329 -9.70 1.88 12.89
N GLY A 330 -8.60 2.44 13.37
CA GLY A 330 -7.35 1.72 13.56
C GLY A 330 -6.31 2.58 14.25
N ALA A 331 -5.16 2.00 14.53
CA ALA A 331 -3.95 2.67 14.99
C ALA A 331 -2.93 2.70 13.85
N SER A 332 -1.64 2.78 14.16
CA SER A 332 -0.58 2.81 13.14
C SER A 332 -0.46 1.53 12.29
N MET A 333 -1.14 0.42 12.66
CA MET A 333 -1.34 -0.76 11.82
C MET A 333 -2.84 -1.05 11.66
N ALA A 334 -3.22 -1.61 10.51
CA ALA A 334 -4.62 -1.96 10.23
C ALA A 334 -5.12 -3.07 11.16
N SER A 335 -6.32 -2.87 11.71
CA SER A 335 -6.97 -3.83 12.60
C SER A 335 -7.46 -5.07 11.85
N PRO A 336 -7.52 -6.25 12.50
CA PRO A 336 -8.23 -7.39 11.95
C PRO A 336 -9.72 -7.06 11.66
N PRO A 337 -10.31 -7.57 10.57
CA PRO A 337 -9.74 -8.52 9.60
C PRO A 337 -8.94 -7.85 8.46
N PHE A 338 -8.76 -6.54 8.48
CA PHE A 338 -8.15 -5.75 7.39
C PHE A 338 -6.61 -5.79 7.41
N GLY A 339 -5.99 -6.07 8.54
CA GLY A 339 -4.57 -6.29 8.73
C GLY A 339 -4.30 -7.39 9.75
N LEU A 340 -3.04 -7.84 9.84
CA LEU A 340 -2.62 -8.91 10.76
C LEU A 340 -2.11 -8.37 12.10
N TRP A 341 -1.59 -7.14 12.11
CA TRP A 341 -0.76 -6.62 13.19
C TRP A 341 -1.45 -5.56 14.05
N GLY A 342 -2.60 -5.05 13.62
CA GLY A 342 -3.29 -3.97 14.31
C GLY A 342 -3.90 -4.38 15.64
N LEU A 343 -4.21 -3.37 16.44
CA LEU A 343 -4.97 -3.51 17.69
C LEU A 343 -6.41 -3.97 17.39
N LEU A 344 -7.01 -4.69 18.31
CA LEU A 344 -8.43 -5.06 18.22
C LEU A 344 -9.32 -3.84 18.46
N ASP A 345 -10.56 -3.85 17.95
CA ASP A 345 -11.50 -2.73 18.07
C ASP A 345 -11.72 -2.30 19.54
N LYS A 346 -11.81 -3.24 20.48
CA LYS A 346 -11.92 -2.95 21.91
C LYS A 346 -10.74 -2.13 22.44
N ASP A 347 -9.54 -2.39 21.96
CA ASP A 347 -8.30 -1.70 22.36
C ASP A 347 -8.21 -0.32 21.71
N ILE A 348 -8.60 -0.21 20.43
CA ILE A 348 -8.63 1.07 19.71
C ILE A 348 -9.55 2.07 20.42
N ARG A 349 -10.69 1.62 20.93
CA ARG A 349 -11.64 2.48 21.67
C ARG A 349 -11.04 3.13 22.93
N THR A 350 -9.92 2.60 23.45
CA THR A 350 -9.21 3.16 24.61
C THR A 350 -8.15 4.20 24.24
N LEU A 351 -7.76 4.26 22.97
CA LEU A 351 -6.73 5.18 22.49
C LEU A 351 -7.20 6.64 22.49
N PRO A 352 -6.27 7.62 22.56
CA PRO A 352 -6.59 9.04 22.49
C PRO A 352 -7.44 9.39 21.26
N GLY A 353 -8.55 10.10 21.47
CA GLY A 353 -9.46 10.53 20.40
C GLY A 353 -10.38 9.44 19.82
N ASN A 354 -10.37 8.22 20.37
CA ASN A 354 -11.25 7.12 19.94
C ASN A 354 -12.40 6.83 20.94
N GLY A 355 -12.46 7.55 22.06
CA GLY A 355 -13.54 7.49 23.03
C GLY A 355 -14.84 8.17 22.54
N LYS A 356 -15.73 8.53 23.49
CA LYS A 356 -16.92 9.34 23.18
C LYS A 356 -16.47 10.76 22.79
N ALA A 357 -16.98 11.29 21.69
CA ALA A 357 -16.55 12.58 21.14
C ALA A 357 -16.63 13.73 22.15
N ALA A 358 -17.73 13.84 22.93
CA ALA A 358 -17.88 14.88 23.92
C ALA A 358 -16.81 14.83 25.02
N ASP A 359 -16.50 13.61 25.53
CA ASP A 359 -15.50 13.40 26.57
C ASP A 359 -14.08 13.69 26.02
N GLU A 360 -13.78 13.25 24.79
CA GLU A 360 -12.48 13.48 24.16
C GLU A 360 -12.26 14.98 23.87
N LYS A 361 -13.27 15.70 23.38
CA LYS A 361 -13.21 17.16 23.19
C LYS A 361 -13.06 17.92 24.52
N ALA A 362 -13.69 17.45 25.61
CA ALA A 362 -13.48 18.03 26.95
C ALA A 362 -12.03 17.86 27.40
N LYS A 363 -11.46 16.64 27.26
CA LYS A 363 -10.03 16.39 27.55
C LYS A 363 -9.11 17.24 26.67
N ALA A 364 -9.45 17.43 25.39
CA ALA A 364 -8.67 18.28 24.50
C ALA A 364 -8.60 19.73 25.01
N ARG A 365 -9.73 20.32 25.45
CA ARG A 365 -9.77 21.67 26.03
C ARG A 365 -8.93 21.76 27.31
N THR A 366 -9.00 20.75 28.18
CA THR A 366 -8.18 20.69 29.40
C THR A 366 -6.68 20.72 29.05
N LEU A 367 -6.25 19.86 28.10
CA LEU A 367 -4.86 19.80 27.66
C LEU A 367 -4.37 21.12 27.03
N LEU A 368 -5.22 21.79 26.24
CA LEU A 368 -4.92 23.11 25.69
C LEU A 368 -4.77 24.17 26.79
N ALA A 369 -5.67 24.18 27.78
CA ALA A 369 -5.60 25.10 28.92
C ALA A 369 -4.32 24.88 29.75
N GLU A 370 -3.93 23.63 29.98
CA GLU A 370 -2.67 23.26 30.64
C GLU A 370 -1.43 23.68 29.85
N ALA A 371 -1.55 23.73 28.52
CA ALA A 371 -0.50 24.20 27.61
C ALA A 371 -0.51 25.73 27.41
N GLY A 372 -1.41 26.48 28.11
CA GLY A 372 -1.49 27.94 28.07
C GLY A 372 -2.46 28.51 27.04
N PHE A 373 -3.19 27.68 26.30
CA PHE A 373 -4.17 28.13 25.31
C PHE A 373 -5.57 28.21 25.90
N ARG A 374 -6.25 29.35 25.69
CA ARG A 374 -7.59 29.63 26.24
C ARG A 374 -8.43 30.34 25.18
N PRO A 375 -9.76 30.51 25.38
CA PRO A 375 -10.61 31.17 24.38
C PRO A 375 -10.14 32.58 23.96
N ASN A 376 -9.52 33.34 24.87
CA ASN A 376 -8.94 34.65 24.58
C ASN A 376 -7.51 34.60 24.01
N THR A 377 -6.86 33.45 24.05
CA THR A 377 -5.52 33.17 23.51
C THR A 377 -5.52 31.83 22.80
N PRO A 378 -6.29 31.68 21.69
CA PRO A 378 -6.46 30.39 21.03
C PRO A 378 -5.14 29.91 20.39
N LEU A 379 -5.00 28.60 20.29
CA LEU A 379 -3.96 28.00 19.46
C LEU A 379 -4.27 28.31 17.98
N ARG A 380 -3.31 28.92 17.29
CA ARG A 380 -3.37 29.13 15.85
C ARG A 380 -2.39 28.21 15.14
N LEU A 381 -2.83 27.53 14.10
CA LEU A 381 -1.98 26.65 13.31
C LEU A 381 -2.24 26.77 11.81
N GLU A 382 -1.21 26.52 11.03
CA GLU A 382 -1.33 26.26 9.59
C GLU A 382 -1.37 24.75 9.35
N MET A 383 -2.40 24.29 8.65
CA MET A 383 -2.50 22.90 8.20
C MET A 383 -2.19 22.81 6.72
N LEU A 384 -1.10 22.11 6.38
CA LEU A 384 -0.70 21.79 5.03
C LEU A 384 -1.57 20.65 4.48
N THR A 385 -2.11 20.81 3.27
CA THR A 385 -2.91 19.78 2.60
C THR A 385 -2.65 19.77 1.09
N ARG A 386 -2.96 18.64 0.44
CA ARG A 386 -2.86 18.53 -1.02
C ARG A 386 -4.09 19.17 -1.68
N ALA A 387 -3.89 19.82 -2.85
CA ALA A 387 -4.96 20.40 -3.65
C ALA A 387 -5.74 19.32 -4.45
N LEU A 388 -6.22 18.30 -3.74
CA LEU A 388 -7.04 17.21 -4.29
C LEU A 388 -8.38 17.17 -3.56
N PRO A 389 -9.51 16.95 -4.25
CA PRO A 389 -10.85 17.05 -3.66
C PRO A 389 -11.03 16.26 -2.36
N ASP A 390 -10.58 15.01 -2.32
CA ASP A 390 -10.70 14.16 -1.15
C ASP A 390 -9.81 14.60 0.05
N PHE A 391 -8.72 15.29 -0.21
CA PHE A 391 -7.91 15.91 0.85
C PHE A 391 -8.54 17.19 1.38
N LEU A 392 -9.19 17.97 0.51
CA LEU A 392 -9.90 19.19 0.92
C LEU A 392 -11.15 18.87 1.74
N ASP A 393 -11.88 17.80 1.40
CA ASP A 393 -13.02 17.31 2.19
C ASP A 393 -12.57 16.94 3.62
N MET A 394 -11.46 16.18 3.75
CA MET A 394 -10.87 15.83 5.04
C MET A 394 -10.38 17.05 5.82
N ALA A 395 -9.69 17.98 5.14
CA ALA A 395 -9.16 19.19 5.76
C ALA A 395 -10.27 20.07 6.32
N SER A 396 -11.36 20.23 5.58
CA SER A 396 -12.55 20.98 6.01
C SER A 396 -13.18 20.38 7.25
N PHE A 397 -13.33 19.04 7.29
CA PHE A 397 -13.86 18.34 8.47
C PHE A 397 -12.94 18.54 9.69
N VAL A 398 -11.64 18.26 9.55
CA VAL A 398 -10.66 18.41 10.63
C VAL A 398 -10.63 19.83 11.16
N THR A 399 -10.62 20.83 10.28
CA THR A 399 -10.68 22.25 10.68
C THR A 399 -11.90 22.57 11.53
N ASN A 400 -13.08 22.04 11.15
CA ASN A 400 -14.30 22.22 11.92
C ASN A 400 -14.24 21.53 13.31
N GLU A 401 -13.67 20.34 13.38
CA GLU A 401 -13.47 19.62 14.64
C GLU A 401 -12.51 20.36 15.60
N LEU A 402 -11.40 20.87 15.07
CA LEU A 402 -10.42 21.68 15.81
C LEU A 402 -11.04 22.98 16.34
N LYS A 403 -11.87 23.63 15.54
CA LYS A 403 -12.57 24.86 15.93
C LYS A 403 -13.47 24.65 17.16
N GLN A 404 -14.11 23.47 17.29
CA GLN A 404 -15.00 23.15 18.42
C GLN A 404 -14.26 23.10 19.77
N VAL A 405 -12.96 22.93 19.79
CA VAL A 405 -12.12 22.96 21.00
C VAL A 405 -11.32 24.25 21.16
N GLY A 406 -11.56 25.26 20.30
CA GLY A 406 -10.90 26.57 20.38
C GLY A 406 -9.57 26.64 19.63
N ILE A 407 -9.34 25.82 18.61
CA ILE A 407 -8.15 25.88 17.73
C ILE A 407 -8.53 26.56 16.43
N GLU A 408 -7.82 27.61 16.06
CA GLU A 408 -7.97 28.33 14.80
C GLU A 408 -7.00 27.75 13.75
N THR A 409 -7.53 27.30 12.61
CA THR A 409 -6.76 26.63 11.58
C THR A 409 -6.82 27.39 10.25
N SER A 410 -5.67 27.71 9.67
CA SER A 410 -5.55 28.14 8.28
C SER A 410 -5.09 26.99 7.38
N LEU A 411 -5.57 26.93 6.14
CA LEU A 411 -5.19 25.88 5.18
C LEU A 411 -4.15 26.40 4.17
N ARG A 412 -3.05 25.68 4.05
CA ARG A 412 -2.07 25.82 2.99
C ARG A 412 -2.20 24.65 2.02
N GLN A 413 -2.72 24.94 0.82
CA GLN A 413 -2.93 23.94 -0.22
C GLN A 413 -1.75 23.90 -1.18
N VAL A 414 -1.29 22.69 -1.55
CA VAL A 414 -0.15 22.51 -2.47
C VAL A 414 -0.41 21.35 -3.44
N GLU A 415 0.23 21.45 -4.60
CA GLU A 415 0.22 20.36 -5.58
C GLU A 415 0.99 19.13 -5.07
N SER A 416 0.60 17.93 -5.54
CA SER A 416 1.20 16.66 -5.13
C SER A 416 2.72 16.62 -5.33
N ALA A 417 3.25 17.26 -6.37
CA ALA A 417 4.68 17.32 -6.63
C ALA A 417 5.47 18.10 -5.56
N GLN A 418 4.83 19.06 -4.89
CA GLN A 418 5.44 19.86 -3.82
C GLN A 418 5.26 19.23 -2.43
N TRP A 419 4.27 18.36 -2.26
CA TRP A 419 3.84 17.82 -0.98
C TRP A 419 4.99 17.14 -0.21
N HIS A 420 5.54 16.04 -0.73
CA HIS A 420 6.60 15.31 -0.05
C HIS A 420 7.89 16.11 0.13
N PRO A 421 8.36 16.92 -0.82
CA PRO A 421 9.47 17.84 -0.60
C PRO A 421 9.28 18.80 0.59
N LEU A 422 8.08 19.36 0.78
CA LEU A 422 7.79 20.25 1.90
C LEU A 422 7.85 19.49 3.24
N LEU A 423 7.23 18.32 3.31
CA LEU A 423 7.26 17.48 4.51
C LEU A 423 8.69 17.05 4.88
N THR A 424 9.48 16.62 3.89
CA THR A 424 10.87 16.17 4.10
C THR A 424 11.76 17.31 4.63
N ARG A 425 11.58 18.55 4.13
CA ARG A 425 12.30 19.72 4.64
C ARG A 425 11.79 20.19 6.01
N GLY A 426 10.58 19.74 6.44
CA GLY A 426 9.93 20.20 7.66
C GLY A 426 9.33 21.60 7.54
N ASP A 427 8.98 22.01 6.33
CA ASP A 427 8.34 23.29 6.03
C ASP A 427 6.81 23.18 6.21
N PHE A 428 6.39 22.82 7.41
CA PHE A 428 5.00 22.69 7.83
C PHE A 428 4.90 22.65 9.36
N GLN A 429 3.73 22.93 9.90
CA GLN A 429 3.37 22.75 11.31
C GLN A 429 2.60 21.42 11.50
N VAL A 430 1.44 21.33 10.88
CA VAL A 430 0.59 20.16 10.83
C VAL A 430 0.30 19.84 9.36
N GLY A 431 0.42 18.60 8.95
CA GLY A 431 0.09 18.14 7.61
C GLY A 431 -1.05 17.11 7.65
N LEU A 432 -1.93 17.15 6.66
CA LEU A 432 -2.93 16.11 6.45
C LEU A 432 -2.38 15.09 5.44
N GLU A 433 -1.90 13.95 5.92
CA GLU A 433 -1.15 12.96 5.14
C GLU A 433 -1.98 11.71 4.86
N ARG A 434 -1.66 11.08 3.76
CA ARG A 434 -2.11 9.74 3.38
C ARG A 434 -0.92 8.85 3.13
N THR A 435 -0.77 7.80 3.92
CA THR A 435 0.34 6.84 3.81
C THR A 435 -0.20 5.47 3.45
N GLY A 436 0.38 4.84 2.44
CA GLY A 436 0.17 3.43 2.17
C GLY A 436 1.20 2.60 2.88
N ILE A 437 0.77 1.50 3.47
CA ILE A 437 1.63 0.53 4.13
C ILE A 437 1.66 -0.71 3.27
N GLU A 438 2.80 -1.00 2.68
CA GLU A 438 3.01 -2.17 1.85
C GLU A 438 4.40 -2.73 2.05
N PRO A 439 4.50 -4.03 2.32
CA PRO A 439 3.41 -4.97 2.64
C PRO A 439 2.78 -4.71 4.01
N ASP A 440 1.74 -5.49 4.38
CA ASP A 440 1.18 -5.50 5.74
C ASP A 440 2.17 -6.18 6.69
N ASP A 441 3.28 -5.48 6.94
CA ASP A 441 4.32 -5.87 7.89
C ASP A 441 4.78 -4.64 8.69
N PRO A 442 4.98 -4.78 10.01
CA PRO A 442 5.42 -3.68 10.87
C PRO A 442 6.72 -3.02 10.43
N ASP A 443 7.67 -3.78 9.89
CA ASP A 443 8.96 -3.23 9.44
C ASP A 443 8.78 -2.23 8.30
N ALA A 444 7.88 -2.52 7.35
CA ALA A 444 7.58 -1.60 6.25
C ALA A 444 7.04 -0.25 6.74
N ASN A 445 6.25 -0.25 7.82
CA ASN A 445 5.70 0.97 8.39
C ASN A 445 6.66 1.64 9.38
N PHE A 446 7.16 0.88 10.36
CA PHE A 446 7.83 1.50 11.50
C PHE A 446 9.21 2.05 11.12
N TYR A 447 10.01 1.33 10.34
CA TYR A 447 11.27 1.87 9.86
C TYR A 447 11.08 3.06 8.93
N GLU A 448 10.10 3.00 8.00
CA GLU A 448 9.86 4.08 7.05
C GLU A 448 9.32 5.34 7.72
N ASN A 449 8.31 5.22 8.59
CA ASN A 449 7.55 6.38 9.07
C ASN A 449 7.94 6.88 10.46
N TYR A 450 8.66 6.06 11.25
CA TYR A 450 9.02 6.37 12.64
C TYR A 450 10.50 6.16 12.96
N GLY A 451 11.29 5.59 12.07
CA GLY A 451 12.75 5.49 12.24
C GLY A 451 13.36 6.88 12.41
N CYS A 452 14.25 7.06 13.42
CA CYS A 452 14.81 8.37 13.78
C CYS A 452 15.51 9.08 12.61
N ALA A 453 16.20 8.32 11.76
CA ALA A 453 16.93 8.83 10.60
C ALA A 453 16.11 8.80 9.30
N SER A 454 14.88 8.29 9.34
CA SER A 454 14.08 8.12 8.13
C SER A 454 13.69 9.47 7.51
N PRO A 455 13.88 9.65 6.20
CA PRO A 455 13.42 10.83 5.49
C PRO A 455 11.89 10.97 5.47
N ARG A 456 11.16 9.89 5.81
CA ARG A 456 9.71 9.88 5.96
C ARG A 456 9.23 10.02 7.40
N ASN A 457 10.13 10.11 8.37
CA ASN A 457 9.78 10.54 9.72
C ASN A 457 9.49 12.06 9.72
N TYR A 458 8.44 12.44 9.01
CA TYR A 458 8.02 13.85 8.87
C TYR A 458 7.74 14.53 10.21
N PRO A 459 7.20 13.83 11.26
CA PRO A 459 7.10 14.39 12.60
C PRO A 459 8.45 14.79 13.21
N ARG A 460 9.57 14.24 12.73
CA ARG A 460 10.91 14.39 13.31
C ARG A 460 10.96 13.99 14.78
N TYR A 461 10.11 13.03 15.13
CA TYR A 461 10.03 12.44 16.45
C TYR A 461 11.04 11.30 16.55
N CYS A 462 11.87 11.34 17.58
CA CYS A 462 12.83 10.28 17.86
C CYS A 462 12.75 9.93 19.34
N ASP A 463 12.49 8.65 19.61
CA ASP A 463 12.38 8.08 20.92
C ASP A 463 13.22 6.79 20.95
N GLU A 464 14.18 6.72 21.86
CA GLU A 464 15.15 5.61 21.94
C GLU A 464 14.48 4.29 22.37
N GLU A 465 13.49 4.35 23.27
CA GLU A 465 12.77 3.16 23.69
C GLU A 465 11.92 2.61 22.54
N LEU A 466 11.22 3.48 21.81
CA LEU A 466 10.46 3.12 20.63
C LEU A 466 11.36 2.50 19.55
N SER A 467 12.52 3.09 19.30
CA SER A 467 13.51 2.58 18.34
C SER A 467 13.99 1.18 18.72
N ARG A 468 14.28 0.93 20.01
CA ARG A 468 14.64 -0.41 20.49
C ARG A 468 13.51 -1.43 20.32
N LEU A 469 12.26 -1.03 20.59
CA LEU A 469 11.09 -1.90 20.40
C LEU A 469 10.88 -2.25 18.93
N ILE A 470 11.08 -1.28 18.02
CA ILE A 470 11.01 -1.50 16.55
C ILE A 470 12.08 -2.50 16.13
N ASP A 471 13.30 -2.36 16.59
CA ASP A 471 14.39 -3.32 16.31
C ASP A 471 14.12 -4.70 16.90
N GLN A 472 13.57 -4.76 18.11
CA GLN A 472 13.26 -6.02 18.78
C GLN A 472 12.17 -6.80 18.07
N GLN A 473 11.05 -6.14 17.67
CA GLN A 473 9.97 -6.81 16.93
C GLN A 473 10.43 -7.33 15.57
N SER A 474 11.31 -6.59 14.88
CA SER A 474 11.84 -6.98 13.57
C SER A 474 12.64 -8.29 13.61
N GLN A 475 13.33 -8.57 14.72
CA GLN A 475 14.16 -9.74 14.95
C GLN A 475 13.39 -10.91 15.60
N GLU A 476 12.17 -10.67 16.11
CA GLU A 476 11.39 -11.68 16.81
C GLU A 476 10.80 -12.69 15.81
N LEU A 477 11.13 -13.96 16.00
CA LEU A 477 10.71 -15.06 15.13
C LEU A 477 9.40 -15.72 15.60
N ASP A 478 9.04 -15.59 16.88
CA ASP A 478 7.76 -16.06 17.40
C ASP A 478 6.65 -15.06 17.03
N PRO A 479 5.64 -15.48 16.24
CA PRO A 479 4.59 -14.58 15.77
C PRO A 479 3.77 -13.93 16.90
N GLY A 480 3.56 -14.67 18.01
CA GLY A 480 2.77 -14.16 19.14
C GLY A 480 3.53 -13.08 19.92
N LYS A 481 4.82 -13.30 20.18
CA LYS A 481 5.69 -12.31 20.82
C LYS A 481 5.87 -11.08 19.93
N ARG A 482 6.06 -11.28 18.62
CA ARG A 482 6.16 -10.19 17.65
C ARG A 482 4.89 -9.34 17.67
N LEU A 483 3.71 -9.97 17.63
CA LEU A 483 2.42 -9.26 17.70
C LEU A 483 2.29 -8.43 18.98
N ALA A 484 2.69 -8.98 20.14
CA ALA A 484 2.64 -8.26 21.40
C ALA A 484 3.52 -7.00 21.39
N LEU A 485 4.75 -7.09 20.84
CA LEU A 485 5.65 -5.95 20.66
C LEU A 485 5.06 -4.90 19.73
N VAL A 486 4.48 -5.33 18.60
CA VAL A 486 3.83 -4.45 17.63
C VAL A 486 2.64 -3.72 18.24
N GLN A 487 1.83 -4.38 19.06
CA GLN A 487 0.72 -3.75 19.77
C GLN A 487 1.20 -2.73 20.81
N LEU A 488 2.28 -3.02 21.51
CA LEU A 488 2.90 -2.06 22.45
C LEU A 488 3.42 -0.81 21.71
N ILE A 489 4.10 -0.99 20.59
CA ILE A 489 4.59 0.11 19.73
C ILE A 489 3.42 1.00 19.30
N GLN A 490 2.34 0.41 18.82
CA GLN A 490 1.15 1.17 18.39
C GLN A 490 0.59 2.03 19.52
N ARG A 491 0.46 1.51 20.75
CA ARG A 491 -0.04 2.27 21.91
C ARG A 491 0.88 3.47 22.21
N LYS A 492 2.19 3.26 22.23
CA LYS A 492 3.17 4.35 22.45
C LYS A 492 3.09 5.43 21.37
N LEU A 493 2.90 5.06 20.11
CA LEU A 493 2.76 6.01 19.00
C LEU A 493 1.48 6.85 19.10
N GLU A 494 0.36 6.23 19.48
CA GLU A 494 -0.90 6.95 19.67
C GLU A 494 -0.84 7.89 20.90
N GLU A 495 -0.15 7.50 21.97
CA GLU A 495 0.11 8.33 23.14
C GLU A 495 1.04 9.51 22.83
N ALA A 496 2.05 9.30 21.98
CA ALA A 496 2.92 10.38 21.51
C ALA A 496 2.20 11.37 20.58
N ALA A 497 1.10 10.94 19.96
CA ALA A 497 0.25 11.72 19.06
C ALA A 497 1.02 12.47 17.97
N VAL A 498 2.03 11.83 17.39
CA VAL A 498 2.85 12.43 16.32
C VAL A 498 2.25 12.22 14.93
N ARG A 499 1.47 11.15 14.78
CA ARG A 499 0.69 10.82 13.57
C ARG A 499 -0.72 10.34 13.96
N PRO A 500 -1.59 11.20 14.54
CA PRO A 500 -2.95 10.82 14.89
C PRO A 500 -3.70 10.22 13.71
N VAL A 501 -4.09 8.95 13.83
CA VAL A 501 -4.80 8.22 12.76
C VAL A 501 -6.22 8.73 12.64
N LEU A 502 -6.68 9.00 11.43
CA LEU A 502 -8.05 9.45 11.11
C LEU A 502 -8.92 8.29 10.63
N GLY A 503 -8.34 7.36 9.86
CA GLY A 503 -9.04 6.17 9.40
C GLY A 503 -8.21 5.34 8.42
N TRP A 504 -8.50 4.05 8.37
CA TRP A 504 -7.99 3.10 7.38
C TRP A 504 -8.99 2.97 6.24
N ARG A 505 -8.57 3.27 5.03
CA ARG A 505 -9.46 3.34 3.87
C ARG A 505 -9.83 1.97 3.33
N LEU A 506 -11.11 1.85 3.01
CA LEU A 506 -11.66 0.79 2.17
C LEU A 506 -11.97 1.33 0.79
N ASP A 507 -11.85 0.51 -0.24
CA ASP A 507 -12.32 0.79 -1.59
C ASP A 507 -13.44 -0.18 -1.96
N TYR A 508 -14.49 0.34 -2.56
CA TYR A 508 -15.54 -0.47 -3.18
C TYR A 508 -15.20 -0.61 -4.65
N TYR A 509 -14.24 -1.47 -4.90
CA TYR A 509 -13.67 -1.70 -6.21
C TYR A 509 -14.73 -2.15 -7.21
N THR A 510 -14.89 -1.40 -8.27
CA THR A 510 -15.84 -1.67 -9.35
C THR A 510 -15.09 -1.88 -10.65
N VAL A 511 -15.44 -2.94 -11.40
CA VAL A 511 -14.80 -3.27 -12.66
C VAL A 511 -15.82 -3.85 -13.64
N TRP A 512 -15.63 -3.57 -14.92
CA TRP A 512 -16.44 -4.15 -15.99
C TRP A 512 -16.26 -5.67 -16.05
N PRO A 513 -17.33 -6.47 -16.22
CA PRO A 513 -17.29 -7.94 -16.11
C PRO A 513 -16.48 -8.63 -17.21
N TYR A 514 -16.24 -7.97 -18.33
CA TYR A 514 -15.37 -8.46 -19.40
C TYR A 514 -13.87 -8.36 -19.06
N VAL A 515 -13.49 -7.61 -18.02
CA VAL A 515 -12.11 -7.59 -17.53
C VAL A 515 -11.92 -8.74 -16.56
N LYS A 516 -11.00 -9.63 -16.87
CA LYS A 516 -10.73 -10.85 -16.11
C LYS A 516 -9.37 -10.74 -15.44
N ASN A 517 -9.24 -11.37 -14.27
CA ASN A 517 -8.00 -11.45 -13.49
C ASN A 517 -7.45 -10.09 -12.99
N LEU A 518 -8.25 -9.03 -13.00
CA LEU A 518 -7.90 -7.77 -12.35
C LEU A 518 -8.33 -7.84 -10.88
N VAL A 519 -7.45 -8.35 -10.04
CA VAL A 519 -7.73 -8.63 -8.62
C VAL A 519 -7.27 -7.44 -7.76
N PRO A 520 -8.14 -6.86 -6.91
CA PRO A 520 -7.71 -5.88 -5.92
C PRO A 520 -6.92 -6.59 -4.80
N HIS A 521 -5.65 -6.24 -4.67
CA HIS A 521 -4.78 -6.74 -3.62
C HIS A 521 -5.05 -6.05 -2.28
N GLN A 522 -4.59 -6.65 -1.18
CA GLN A 522 -4.64 -6.09 0.17
C GLN A 522 -4.00 -4.70 0.26
N SER A 523 -3.02 -4.40 -0.60
CA SER A 523 -2.49 -3.05 -0.78
C SER A 523 -2.65 -2.57 -2.21
N ILE A 524 -3.10 -1.32 -2.38
CA ILE A 524 -3.25 -0.69 -3.71
C ILE A 524 -1.93 -0.58 -4.49
N TYR A 525 -0.80 -0.69 -3.81
CA TYR A 525 0.52 -0.57 -4.43
C TYR A 525 0.94 -1.81 -5.24
N SER A 526 0.22 -2.93 -5.12
CA SER A 526 0.40 -4.12 -5.97
C SER A 526 -0.65 -4.26 -7.09
N TRP A 527 -1.66 -3.38 -7.16
CA TRP A 527 -2.71 -3.44 -8.20
C TRP A 527 -2.21 -3.14 -9.62
N GLY A 528 -0.98 -2.68 -9.77
CA GLY A 528 -0.35 -2.43 -11.07
C GLY A 528 0.27 -3.69 -11.73
N ARG A 529 0.16 -4.85 -11.12
CA ARG A 529 0.64 -6.14 -11.67
C ARG A 529 -0.42 -6.71 -12.62
N ILE A 530 -0.33 -6.36 -13.91
CA ILE A 530 -1.40 -6.54 -14.91
C ILE A 530 -1.09 -7.66 -15.91
N GLN A 531 0.01 -8.38 -15.77
CA GLN A 531 0.43 -9.43 -16.71
C GLN A 531 -0.57 -10.58 -16.88
N GLU A 532 -1.41 -10.84 -15.83
CA GLU A 532 -2.43 -11.89 -15.83
C GLU A 532 -3.80 -11.40 -16.31
N VAL A 533 -3.95 -10.09 -16.52
CA VAL A 533 -5.23 -9.49 -16.92
C VAL A 533 -5.50 -9.73 -18.41
N TRP A 534 -6.76 -10.04 -18.74
CA TRP A 534 -7.24 -10.18 -20.11
C TRP A 534 -8.67 -9.64 -20.25
N VAL A 535 -9.12 -9.42 -21.49
CA VAL A 535 -10.45 -8.91 -21.79
C VAL A 535 -11.26 -9.93 -22.58
N ASP A 536 -12.49 -10.14 -22.13
CA ASP A 536 -13.46 -11.06 -22.73
C ASP A 536 -14.49 -10.25 -23.55
N LYS A 537 -14.00 -9.69 -24.67
CA LYS A 537 -14.80 -8.94 -25.64
C LYS A 537 -14.80 -9.66 -26.97
#